data_ecd5912bd985896980d1f6315ab75045
#
_entry.id   ecd5912bd985896980d1f6315ab75045
#
_cell.length_a   1.000
_cell.length_b   1.000
_cell.length_c   1.000
_cell.angle_alpha   90.00
_cell.angle_beta   90.00
_cell.angle_gamma   90.00
#
_symmetry.space_group_name_H-M   'P 1'
#
loop_
_entity.id
_entity.type
_entity.pdbx_description
1 polymer ?
#
loop_
_entity_poly.entity_id
_entity_poly.type
_entity_poly.pdbx_seq_one_letter_code
_entity_poly.pdbx_strand_id
1 'polypeptide(L)'
;PDSGTVEVEGREITGMGDRELREVKRRYGVTFQHGALFSSLTVADNIALPIVEAMDLDEAALSRLIELRLRMVGLPLDTAAKFPAQLSGGMVKRVALARALALDPAILFLDEPTAGLDPIAASAFDELVLYLRDTLRLTIVMVTHDLDTLARTCDRVAVLVDRKVILDTLEGIVANEHPWIRHYFHGARGRAVAALQEAGDGT
;
A
#
# COMPACT_ATOMS: atom_id res chain seq x y z
N PRO A 1 -0.04 19.66 -10.94
CA PRO A 1 -1.45 19.95 -11.22
C PRO A 1 -1.56 21.06 -12.25
N ASP A 2 -2.68 21.13 -12.97
CA ASP A 2 -2.94 22.21 -13.96
C ASP A 2 -3.21 23.53 -13.23
N SER A 3 -3.69 23.46 -11.99
CA SER A 3 -3.91 24.59 -11.10
C SER A 3 -3.94 24.10 -9.64
N GLY A 4 -3.79 25.03 -8.70
CA GLY A 4 -3.75 24.75 -7.27
C GLY A 4 -2.37 24.29 -6.80
N THR A 5 -2.28 23.87 -5.54
CA THR A 5 -1.06 23.45 -4.87
C THR A 5 -1.20 22.05 -4.31
N VAL A 6 -0.09 21.36 -4.21
CA VAL A 6 0.02 20.05 -3.53
C VAL A 6 1.00 20.20 -2.39
N GLU A 7 0.55 19.90 -1.19
CA GLU A 7 1.35 19.92 0.02
C GLU A 7 1.47 18.52 0.60
N VAL A 8 2.68 18.15 1.01
CA VAL A 8 2.94 16.86 1.63
C VAL A 8 3.85 17.08 2.84
N GLU A 9 3.45 16.56 4.01
CA GLU A 9 4.16 16.72 5.28
C GLU A 9 4.51 18.21 5.58
N GLY A 10 3.59 19.13 5.30
CA GLY A 10 3.79 20.58 5.51
C GLY A 10 4.72 21.26 4.48
N ARG A 11 5.07 20.56 3.40
CA ARG A 11 5.90 21.12 2.32
C ARG A 11 5.10 21.20 1.03
N GLU A 12 5.02 22.38 0.45
CA GLU A 12 4.47 22.53 -0.89
C GLU A 12 5.43 21.92 -1.92
N ILE A 13 4.94 20.96 -2.69
CA ILE A 13 5.72 20.27 -3.72
C ILE A 13 5.43 20.76 -5.14
N THR A 14 4.43 21.66 -5.28
CA THR A 14 4.08 22.28 -6.56
C THR A 14 5.19 23.22 -6.98
N GLY A 15 5.76 22.99 -8.14
CA GLY A 15 6.86 23.82 -8.66
C GLY A 15 8.26 23.53 -8.10
N MET A 16 8.41 22.51 -7.26
CA MET A 16 9.74 22.04 -6.83
C MET A 16 10.58 21.60 -8.03
N GLY A 17 11.88 21.90 -7.97
CA GLY A 17 12.85 21.37 -8.93
C GLY A 17 13.06 19.86 -8.77
N ASP A 18 13.56 19.20 -9.83
CA ASP A 18 13.74 17.74 -9.86
C ASP A 18 14.57 17.19 -8.70
N ARG A 19 15.56 17.94 -8.23
CA ARG A 19 16.42 17.51 -7.11
C ARG A 19 15.63 17.48 -5.80
N GLU A 20 14.89 18.54 -5.48
CA GLU A 20 14.07 18.63 -4.28
C GLU A 20 12.94 17.61 -4.30
N LEU A 21 12.30 17.46 -5.46
CA LEU A 21 11.23 16.47 -5.64
C LEU A 21 11.73 15.03 -5.45
N ARG A 22 12.99 14.72 -5.85
CA ARG A 22 13.60 13.40 -5.58
C ARG A 22 13.76 13.15 -4.09
N GLU A 23 14.15 14.17 -3.31
CA GLU A 23 14.29 14.04 -1.84
C GLU A 23 12.93 13.77 -1.19
N VAL A 24 11.88 14.44 -1.65
CA VAL A 24 10.51 14.19 -1.17
C VAL A 24 10.05 12.78 -1.53
N LYS A 25 10.29 12.36 -2.79
CA LYS A 25 9.90 11.02 -3.28
C LYS A 25 10.59 9.87 -2.53
N ARG A 26 11.80 10.07 -1.99
CA ARG A 26 12.47 9.05 -1.15
C ARG A 26 11.72 8.74 0.14
N ARG A 27 10.83 9.65 0.57
CA ARG A 27 9.99 9.46 1.77
C ARG A 27 8.69 8.70 1.46
N TYR A 28 8.50 8.29 0.20
CA TYR A 28 7.32 7.54 -0.24
C TYR A 28 7.71 6.13 -0.63
N GLY A 29 6.93 5.17 -0.16
CA GLY A 29 6.88 3.83 -0.72
C GLY A 29 5.68 3.72 -1.66
N VAL A 30 5.84 3.05 -2.79
CA VAL A 30 4.74 2.84 -3.75
C VAL A 30 4.72 1.39 -4.17
N THR A 31 3.54 0.77 -4.11
CA THR A 31 3.28 -0.50 -4.77
C THR A 31 2.26 -0.31 -5.89
N PHE A 32 2.38 -1.09 -6.94
CA PHE A 32 1.46 -1.10 -8.07
C PHE A 32 0.67 -2.40 -8.10
N GLN A 33 -0.48 -2.39 -8.74
CA GLN A 33 -1.44 -3.49 -8.79
C GLN A 33 -0.81 -4.87 -9.07
N HIS A 34 0.17 -4.95 -9.98
CA HIS A 34 0.89 -6.19 -10.31
C HIS A 34 2.28 -6.31 -9.66
N GLY A 35 2.56 -5.50 -8.62
CA GLY A 35 3.84 -5.47 -7.92
C GLY A 35 4.95 -4.73 -8.66
N ALA A 36 4.89 -4.65 -9.99
CA ALA A 36 5.87 -4.00 -10.87
C ALA A 36 7.33 -4.37 -10.52
N LEU A 37 7.58 -5.64 -10.23
CA LEU A 37 8.93 -6.16 -9.99
C LEU A 37 9.68 -6.27 -11.32
N PHE A 38 10.97 -5.98 -11.28
CA PHE A 38 11.86 -6.20 -12.42
C PHE A 38 12.05 -7.71 -12.61
N SER A 39 11.52 -8.26 -13.69
CA SER A 39 11.50 -9.70 -13.97
C SER A 39 12.88 -10.31 -14.17
N SER A 40 13.86 -9.51 -14.60
CA SER A 40 15.25 -9.91 -14.80
C SER A 40 16.12 -9.82 -13.54
N LEU A 41 15.59 -9.29 -12.44
CA LEU A 41 16.28 -9.16 -11.17
C LEU A 41 15.74 -10.20 -10.17
N THR A 42 16.62 -10.65 -9.26
CA THR A 42 16.21 -11.47 -8.14
C THR A 42 15.33 -10.66 -7.17
N VAL A 43 14.71 -11.31 -6.20
CA VAL A 43 14.00 -10.65 -5.11
C VAL A 43 14.93 -9.74 -4.31
N ALA A 44 16.15 -10.22 -4.01
CA ALA A 44 17.16 -9.42 -3.33
C ALA A 44 17.47 -8.14 -4.10
N ASP A 45 17.73 -8.25 -5.41
CA ASP A 45 18.05 -7.12 -6.26
C ASP A 45 16.88 -6.14 -6.39
N ASN A 46 15.64 -6.64 -6.48
CA ASN A 46 14.45 -5.79 -6.48
C ASN A 46 14.34 -4.96 -5.21
N ILE A 47 14.64 -5.54 -4.04
CA ILE A 47 14.61 -4.81 -2.75
C ILE A 47 15.82 -3.88 -2.62
N ALA A 48 16.99 -4.30 -3.11
CA ALA A 48 18.23 -3.55 -3.05
C ALA A 48 18.19 -2.26 -3.90
N LEU A 49 17.50 -2.28 -5.04
CA LEU A 49 17.55 -1.22 -6.04
C LEU A 49 17.33 0.19 -5.46
N PRO A 50 16.25 0.48 -4.73
CA PRO A 50 16.07 1.81 -4.14
C PRO A 50 17.13 2.14 -3.07
N ILE A 51 17.69 1.14 -2.39
CA ILE A 51 18.72 1.33 -1.36
C ILE A 51 20.02 1.79 -2.00
N VAL A 52 20.51 1.08 -3.03
CA VAL A 52 21.79 1.41 -3.69
C VAL A 52 21.71 2.70 -4.49
N GLU A 53 20.53 3.11 -4.95
CA GLU A 53 20.31 4.42 -5.56
C GLU A 53 20.34 5.58 -4.56
N ALA A 54 20.05 5.31 -3.29
CA ALA A 54 19.93 6.33 -2.25
C ALA A 54 21.14 6.40 -1.32
N MET A 55 21.84 5.29 -1.12
CA MET A 55 22.87 5.13 -0.09
C MET A 55 24.07 4.36 -0.65
N ASP A 56 25.26 4.72 -0.21
CA ASP A 56 26.46 3.95 -0.44
C ASP A 56 26.71 3.06 0.79
N LEU A 57 26.42 1.77 0.65
CA LEU A 57 26.52 0.77 1.71
C LEU A 57 27.47 -0.34 1.29
N ASP A 58 28.18 -0.91 2.27
CA ASP A 58 28.91 -2.15 2.04
C ASP A 58 27.96 -3.34 1.82
N GLU A 59 28.48 -4.40 1.22
CA GLU A 59 27.69 -5.60 0.86
C GLU A 59 27.06 -6.25 2.10
N ALA A 60 27.75 -6.25 3.24
CA ALA A 60 27.24 -6.85 4.46
C ALA A 60 26.08 -6.06 5.07
N ALA A 61 26.12 -4.73 5.01
CA ALA A 61 25.04 -3.86 5.46
C ALA A 61 23.82 -3.98 4.54
N LEU A 62 24.04 -3.98 3.22
CA LEU A 62 22.98 -4.16 2.23
C LEU A 62 22.28 -5.51 2.41
N SER A 63 23.05 -6.61 2.57
CA SER A 63 22.49 -7.95 2.83
C SER A 63 21.60 -7.98 4.05
N ARG A 64 22.03 -7.38 5.16
CA ARG A 64 21.23 -7.30 6.41
C ARG A 64 19.93 -6.51 6.22
N LEU A 65 19.97 -5.42 5.47
CA LEU A 65 18.75 -4.66 5.18
C LEU A 65 17.77 -5.48 4.34
N ILE A 66 18.25 -6.17 3.31
CA ILE A 66 17.41 -7.05 2.48
C ILE A 66 16.76 -8.15 3.36
N GLU A 67 17.54 -8.82 4.21
CA GLU A 67 17.00 -9.81 5.14
C GLU A 67 15.93 -9.22 6.07
N LEU A 68 16.18 -8.03 6.62
CA LEU A 68 15.22 -7.32 7.45
C LEU A 68 13.91 -7.07 6.69
N ARG A 69 13.96 -6.57 5.46
CA ARG A 69 12.78 -6.30 4.64
C ARG A 69 11.99 -7.57 4.32
N LEU A 70 12.68 -8.68 4.03
CA LEU A 70 12.02 -9.97 3.82
C LEU A 70 11.29 -10.46 5.08
N ARG A 71 11.93 -10.38 6.24
CA ARG A 71 11.32 -10.74 7.53
C ARG A 71 10.10 -9.88 7.85
N MET A 72 10.20 -8.55 7.62
CA MET A 72 9.10 -7.61 7.87
C MET A 72 7.83 -7.96 7.09
N VAL A 73 7.97 -8.50 5.88
CA VAL A 73 6.81 -8.90 5.06
C VAL A 73 6.48 -10.39 5.18
N GLY A 74 7.11 -11.10 6.13
CA GLY A 74 6.84 -12.50 6.41
C GLY A 74 7.28 -13.47 5.30
N LEU A 75 8.36 -13.15 4.58
CA LEU A 75 8.94 -14.02 3.56
C LEU A 75 10.17 -14.77 4.10
N PRO A 76 10.34 -16.05 3.75
CA PRO A 76 11.54 -16.80 4.06
C PRO A 76 12.78 -16.23 3.37
N LEU A 77 13.95 -16.32 3.99
CA LEU A 77 15.19 -15.73 3.47
C LEU A 77 15.67 -16.37 2.17
N ASP A 78 15.36 -17.65 1.94
CA ASP A 78 15.65 -18.33 0.67
C ASP A 78 14.92 -17.72 -0.53
N THR A 79 13.89 -16.92 -0.27
CA THR A 79 13.17 -16.15 -1.30
C THR A 79 14.07 -15.11 -1.97
N ALA A 80 15.11 -14.63 -1.28
CA ALA A 80 16.04 -13.62 -1.79
C ALA A 80 16.64 -13.95 -3.17
N ALA A 81 16.99 -15.22 -3.38
CA ALA A 81 17.62 -15.71 -4.60
C ALA A 81 16.63 -16.03 -5.75
N LYS A 82 15.32 -15.98 -5.48
CA LYS A 82 14.28 -16.29 -6.48
C LYS A 82 14.04 -15.11 -7.41
N PHE A 83 13.61 -15.43 -8.64
CA PHE A 83 13.10 -14.44 -9.59
C PHE A 83 11.58 -14.28 -9.44
N PRO A 84 11.00 -13.14 -9.85
CA PRO A 84 9.55 -12.92 -9.76
C PRO A 84 8.70 -14.04 -10.38
N ALA A 85 9.14 -14.62 -11.48
CA ALA A 85 8.45 -15.75 -12.13
C ALA A 85 8.34 -17.03 -11.28
N GLN A 86 9.13 -17.15 -10.21
CA GLN A 86 9.15 -18.31 -9.30
C GLN A 86 8.28 -18.09 -8.05
N LEU A 87 7.60 -16.94 -7.95
CA LEU A 87 6.82 -16.52 -6.80
C LEU A 87 5.31 -16.75 -7.03
N SER A 88 4.59 -17.05 -5.96
CA SER A 88 3.13 -16.97 -5.97
C SER A 88 2.67 -15.50 -6.05
N GLY A 89 1.41 -15.24 -6.44
CA GLY A 89 0.86 -13.89 -6.49
C GLY A 89 1.00 -13.14 -5.16
N GLY A 90 0.69 -13.81 -4.05
CA GLY A 90 0.85 -13.23 -2.71
C GLY A 90 2.32 -12.93 -2.35
N MET A 91 3.26 -13.78 -2.77
CA MET A 91 4.69 -13.49 -2.57
C MET A 91 5.14 -12.29 -3.42
N VAL A 92 4.67 -12.15 -4.66
CA VAL A 92 4.97 -10.96 -5.49
C VAL A 92 4.52 -9.67 -4.80
N LYS A 93 3.29 -9.66 -4.23
CA LYS A 93 2.77 -8.52 -3.48
C LYS A 93 3.62 -8.18 -2.25
N ARG A 94 4.04 -9.21 -1.50
CA ARG A 94 4.92 -9.04 -0.32
C ARG A 94 6.32 -8.54 -0.69
N VAL A 95 6.90 -9.01 -1.79
CA VAL A 95 8.20 -8.48 -2.29
C VAL A 95 8.05 -7.04 -2.74
N ALA A 96 6.97 -6.69 -3.45
CA ALA A 96 6.69 -5.30 -3.83
C ALA A 96 6.55 -4.38 -2.61
N LEU A 97 5.89 -4.87 -1.55
CA LEU A 97 5.79 -4.17 -0.28
C LEU A 97 7.16 -4.02 0.41
N ALA A 98 7.98 -5.07 0.44
CA ALA A 98 9.36 -5.02 0.96
C ALA A 98 10.22 -3.97 0.24
N ARG A 99 10.12 -3.91 -1.10
CA ARG A 99 10.79 -2.89 -1.92
C ARG A 99 10.27 -1.48 -1.62
N ALA A 100 8.96 -1.31 -1.47
CA ALA A 100 8.36 -0.02 -1.13
C ALA A 100 8.79 0.48 0.25
N LEU A 101 9.06 -0.43 1.18
CA LEU A 101 9.57 -0.12 2.52
C LEU A 101 11.09 0.06 2.59
N ALA A 102 11.82 -0.14 1.51
CA ALA A 102 13.28 -0.24 1.50
C ALA A 102 14.00 0.98 2.10
N LEU A 103 13.44 2.19 1.94
CA LEU A 103 14.00 3.47 2.42
C LEU A 103 13.30 4.02 3.67
N ASP A 104 12.59 3.20 4.44
CA ASP A 104 11.82 3.61 5.61
C ASP A 104 10.91 4.82 5.32
N PRO A 105 9.94 4.68 4.37
CA PRO A 105 9.09 5.78 3.97
C PRO A 105 8.18 6.25 5.12
N ALA A 106 7.81 7.51 5.13
CA ALA A 106 6.78 8.04 6.04
C ALA A 106 5.37 7.78 5.50
N ILE A 107 5.23 7.73 4.17
CA ILE A 107 3.95 7.50 3.49
C ILE A 107 4.08 6.31 2.54
N LEU A 108 3.13 5.39 2.61
CA LEU A 108 3.05 4.20 1.76
C LEU A 108 1.80 4.28 0.89
N PHE A 109 2.00 4.30 -0.43
CA PHE A 109 0.92 4.23 -1.41
C PHE A 109 0.75 2.79 -1.90
N LEU A 110 -0.45 2.26 -1.76
CA LEU A 110 -0.81 0.90 -2.18
C LEU A 110 -1.89 0.98 -3.26
N ASP A 111 -1.58 0.49 -4.46
CA ASP A 111 -2.52 0.42 -5.56
C ASP A 111 -3.02 -1.02 -5.73
N GLU A 112 -4.30 -1.24 -5.42
CA GLU A 112 -4.98 -2.54 -5.49
C GLU A 112 -4.15 -3.68 -4.87
N PRO A 113 -3.74 -3.57 -3.60
CA PRO A 113 -2.73 -4.47 -3.03
C PRO A 113 -3.21 -5.92 -2.92
N THR A 114 -4.50 -6.16 -2.73
CA THR A 114 -5.10 -7.50 -2.58
C THR A 114 -5.68 -8.06 -3.89
N ALA A 115 -5.68 -7.27 -4.98
CA ALA A 115 -6.22 -7.70 -6.25
C ALA A 115 -5.55 -8.98 -6.78
N GLY A 116 -6.39 -9.98 -7.14
CA GLY A 116 -5.93 -11.27 -7.65
C GLY A 116 -5.46 -12.26 -6.59
N LEU A 117 -5.60 -11.94 -5.31
CA LEU A 117 -5.40 -12.88 -4.21
C LEU A 117 -6.70 -13.64 -3.89
N ASP A 118 -6.57 -14.85 -3.39
CA ASP A 118 -7.70 -15.53 -2.75
C ASP A 118 -8.07 -14.84 -1.43
N PRO A 119 -9.27 -15.05 -0.88
CA PRO A 119 -9.73 -14.34 0.32
C PRO A 119 -8.84 -14.53 1.56
N ILE A 120 -8.22 -15.71 1.71
CA ILE A 120 -7.34 -15.99 2.85
C ILE A 120 -6.04 -15.20 2.71
N ALA A 121 -5.45 -15.21 1.51
CA ALA A 121 -4.23 -14.47 1.21
C ALA A 121 -4.46 -12.95 1.28
N ALA A 122 -5.63 -12.46 0.86
CA ALA A 122 -6.03 -11.05 0.96
C ALA A 122 -6.12 -10.62 2.43
N SER A 123 -6.85 -11.38 3.26
CA SER A 123 -6.95 -11.11 4.70
C SER A 123 -5.58 -11.09 5.38
N ALA A 124 -4.71 -12.06 5.08
CA ALA A 124 -3.36 -12.12 5.64
C ALA A 124 -2.45 -10.97 5.14
N PHE A 125 -2.74 -10.40 3.97
CA PHE A 125 -2.05 -9.21 3.47
C PHE A 125 -2.55 -7.95 4.19
N ASP A 126 -3.85 -7.81 4.41
CA ASP A 126 -4.45 -6.71 5.17
C ASP A 126 -3.91 -6.66 6.60
N GLU A 127 -3.85 -7.81 7.29
CA GLU A 127 -3.27 -7.93 8.63
C GLU A 127 -1.80 -7.50 8.65
N LEU A 128 -1.02 -7.89 7.64
CA LEU A 128 0.37 -7.46 7.49
C LEU A 128 0.47 -5.94 7.32
N VAL A 129 -0.38 -5.35 6.49
CA VAL A 129 -0.40 -3.89 6.25
C VAL A 129 -0.72 -3.15 7.55
N LEU A 130 -1.72 -3.58 8.31
CA LEU A 130 -2.08 -3.01 9.61
C LEU A 130 -0.93 -3.13 10.61
N TYR A 131 -0.33 -4.31 10.72
CA TYR A 131 0.83 -4.54 11.60
C TYR A 131 2.00 -3.60 11.27
N LEU A 132 2.32 -3.43 9.98
CA LEU A 132 3.38 -2.53 9.53
C LEU A 132 3.03 -1.06 9.78
N ARG A 133 1.78 -0.65 9.53
CA ARG A 133 1.29 0.69 9.85
C ARG A 133 1.55 1.05 11.30
N ASP A 134 1.13 0.17 12.21
CA ASP A 134 1.18 0.42 13.65
C ASP A 134 2.61 0.35 14.20
N THR A 135 3.41 -0.62 13.72
CA THR A 135 4.80 -0.82 14.16
C THR A 135 5.72 0.29 13.65
N LEU A 136 5.56 0.71 12.40
CA LEU A 136 6.42 1.70 11.75
C LEU A 136 5.82 3.11 11.78
N ARG A 137 4.59 3.26 12.28
CA ARG A 137 3.84 4.53 12.30
C ARG A 137 3.69 5.14 10.90
N LEU A 138 3.35 4.30 9.94
CA LEU A 138 3.17 4.72 8.55
C LEU A 138 1.84 5.46 8.35
N THR A 139 1.86 6.47 7.50
CA THR A 139 0.64 6.93 6.84
C THR A 139 0.43 6.09 5.59
N ILE A 140 -0.72 5.40 5.48
CA ILE A 140 -1.02 4.57 4.31
C ILE A 140 -2.13 5.23 3.50
N VAL A 141 -1.89 5.37 2.20
CA VAL A 141 -2.88 5.76 1.21
C VAL A 141 -3.11 4.58 0.29
N MET A 142 -4.30 4.01 0.32
CA MET A 142 -4.66 2.82 -0.45
C MET A 142 -5.71 3.16 -1.50
N VAL A 143 -5.51 2.70 -2.72
CA VAL A 143 -6.54 2.66 -3.76
C VAL A 143 -7.03 1.22 -3.84
N THR A 144 -8.32 1.00 -3.60
CA THR A 144 -8.94 -0.32 -3.71
C THR A 144 -10.41 -0.20 -4.03
N HIS A 145 -10.96 -1.24 -4.65
CA HIS A 145 -12.40 -1.45 -4.84
C HIS A 145 -12.94 -2.62 -4.00
N ASP A 146 -12.08 -3.21 -3.18
CA ASP A 146 -12.44 -4.31 -2.28
C ASP A 146 -13.02 -3.73 -0.99
N LEU A 147 -14.33 -4.01 -0.76
CA LEU A 147 -15.05 -3.49 0.39
C LEU A 147 -14.62 -4.13 1.71
N ASP A 148 -14.17 -5.39 1.69
CA ASP A 148 -13.68 -6.08 2.88
C ASP A 148 -12.35 -5.47 3.34
N THR A 149 -11.43 -5.20 2.39
CA THR A 149 -10.19 -4.47 2.66
C THR A 149 -10.48 -3.06 3.19
N LEU A 150 -11.41 -2.30 2.58
CA LEU A 150 -11.81 -0.98 3.07
C LEU A 150 -12.32 -1.03 4.52
N ALA A 151 -13.21 -1.97 4.82
CA ALA A 151 -13.80 -2.09 6.16
C ALA A 151 -12.77 -2.46 7.24
N ARG A 152 -11.75 -3.24 6.89
CA ARG A 152 -10.74 -3.74 7.83
C ARG A 152 -9.58 -2.77 8.06
N THR A 153 -9.18 -2.01 7.01
CA THR A 153 -7.89 -1.33 7.02
C THR A 153 -7.98 0.19 7.06
N CYS A 154 -9.13 0.79 6.68
CA CYS A 154 -9.22 2.22 6.46
C CYS A 154 -9.84 2.95 7.65
N ASP A 155 -9.13 3.96 8.17
CA ASP A 155 -9.67 4.91 9.15
C ASP A 155 -10.58 5.95 8.47
N ARG A 156 -10.29 6.29 7.22
CA ARG A 156 -11.04 7.26 6.40
C ARG A 156 -11.10 6.78 4.95
N VAL A 157 -12.20 7.09 4.30
CA VAL A 157 -12.46 6.73 2.89
C VAL A 157 -12.67 8.00 2.06
N ALA A 158 -11.96 8.10 0.96
CA ALA A 158 -12.12 9.16 -0.04
C ALA A 158 -12.79 8.59 -1.28
N VAL A 159 -13.99 9.08 -1.61
CA VAL A 159 -14.72 8.69 -2.82
C VAL A 159 -14.66 9.81 -3.84
N LEU A 160 -14.20 9.49 -5.05
CA LEU A 160 -14.14 10.43 -6.16
C LEU A 160 -15.39 10.28 -7.02
N VAL A 161 -16.31 11.23 -6.90
CA VAL A 161 -17.57 11.28 -7.67
C VAL A 161 -17.79 12.70 -8.19
N ASP A 162 -18.35 12.81 -9.40
CA ASP A 162 -18.67 14.09 -10.06
C ASP A 162 -17.49 15.12 -10.03
N ARG A 163 -16.26 14.62 -10.21
CA ARG A 163 -15.01 15.41 -10.15
C ARG A 163 -14.76 16.07 -8.78
N LYS A 164 -15.36 15.55 -7.73
CA LYS A 164 -15.16 15.99 -6.34
C LYS A 164 -14.75 14.82 -5.47
N VAL A 165 -13.99 15.13 -4.43
CA VAL A 165 -13.63 14.16 -3.40
C VAL A 165 -14.59 14.33 -2.23
N ILE A 166 -15.26 13.25 -1.85
CA ILE A 166 -16.01 13.14 -0.59
C ILE A 166 -15.15 12.31 0.34
N LEU A 167 -14.78 12.88 1.49
CA LEU A 167 -13.87 12.27 2.46
C LEU A 167 -14.56 12.18 3.80
N ASP A 168 -14.72 10.95 4.33
CA ASP A 168 -15.35 10.70 5.61
C ASP A 168 -14.84 9.38 6.23
N THR A 169 -15.34 8.98 7.41
CA THR A 169 -15.26 7.61 7.90
C THR A 169 -16.03 6.68 6.98
N LEU A 170 -15.81 5.37 7.10
CA LEU A 170 -16.56 4.41 6.28
C LEU A 170 -18.07 4.51 6.55
N GLU A 171 -18.48 4.65 7.83
CA GLU A 171 -19.88 4.83 8.21
C GLU A 171 -20.47 6.10 7.57
N GLY A 172 -19.75 7.23 7.60
CA GLY A 172 -20.17 8.47 6.97
C GLY A 172 -20.34 8.36 5.46
N ILE A 173 -19.42 7.63 4.79
CA ILE A 173 -19.53 7.34 3.37
C ILE A 173 -20.73 6.43 3.07
N VAL A 174 -20.94 5.37 3.85
CA VAL A 174 -22.08 4.44 3.67
C VAL A 174 -23.43 5.16 3.88
N ALA A 175 -23.50 6.10 4.82
CA ALA A 175 -24.69 6.92 5.07
C ALA A 175 -24.91 8.04 4.05
N ASN A 176 -23.97 8.27 3.13
CA ASN A 176 -24.04 9.36 2.15
C ASN A 176 -25.16 9.14 1.13
N GLU A 177 -25.95 10.19 0.88
CA GLU A 177 -27.12 10.10 -0.02
C GLU A 177 -26.79 10.19 -1.51
N HIS A 178 -25.51 10.39 -1.86
CA HIS A 178 -25.11 10.48 -3.28
C HIS A 178 -25.50 9.19 -4.02
N PRO A 179 -26.23 9.24 -5.17
CA PRO A 179 -26.78 8.06 -5.83
C PRO A 179 -25.75 6.99 -6.19
N TRP A 180 -24.55 7.41 -6.64
CA TRP A 180 -23.47 6.48 -6.97
C TRP A 180 -22.94 5.77 -5.73
N ILE A 181 -22.73 6.50 -4.62
CA ILE A 181 -22.22 5.95 -3.35
C ILE A 181 -23.23 4.95 -2.79
N ARG A 182 -24.51 5.32 -2.76
CA ARG A 182 -25.59 4.39 -2.33
C ARG A 182 -25.62 3.13 -3.19
N HIS A 183 -25.53 3.25 -4.51
CA HIS A 183 -25.51 2.10 -5.39
C HIS A 183 -24.29 1.21 -5.14
N TYR A 184 -23.13 1.80 -4.90
CA TYR A 184 -21.86 1.07 -4.66
C TYR A 184 -21.90 0.30 -3.33
N PHE A 185 -22.25 0.96 -2.23
CA PHE A 185 -22.19 0.38 -0.88
C PHE A 185 -23.45 -0.45 -0.53
N HIS A 186 -24.64 -0.10 -1.02
CA HIS A 186 -25.89 -0.84 -0.75
C HIS A 186 -26.29 -1.81 -1.85
N GLY A 187 -25.51 -1.92 -2.92
CA GLY A 187 -25.68 -2.94 -3.95
C GLY A 187 -25.43 -4.37 -3.40
N ALA A 188 -25.55 -5.38 -4.26
CA ALA A 188 -25.43 -6.78 -3.85
C ALA A 188 -24.11 -7.11 -3.12
N ARG A 189 -23.03 -6.42 -3.46
CA ARG A 189 -21.71 -6.58 -2.80
C ARG A 189 -21.58 -5.79 -1.49
N GLY A 190 -22.21 -4.63 -1.37
CA GLY A 190 -22.13 -3.79 -0.17
C GLY A 190 -22.90 -4.35 1.03
N ARG A 191 -23.92 -5.20 0.82
CA ARG A 191 -24.67 -5.84 1.91
C ARG A 191 -23.83 -6.79 2.76
N ALA A 192 -22.77 -7.37 2.21
CA ALA A 192 -21.85 -8.22 2.94
C ALA A 192 -21.01 -7.42 3.96
N VAL A 193 -20.64 -6.18 3.63
CA VAL A 193 -19.84 -5.30 4.51
C VAL A 193 -20.65 -4.78 5.68
N ALA A 194 -21.91 -4.40 5.47
CA ALA A 194 -22.81 -3.97 6.55
C ALA A 194 -23.00 -5.08 7.59
N ALA A 195 -23.12 -6.34 7.17
CA ALA A 195 -23.26 -7.49 8.05
C ALA A 195 -21.99 -7.78 8.88
N LEU A 196 -20.80 -7.44 8.37
CA LEU A 196 -19.53 -7.61 9.09
C LEU A 196 -19.33 -6.54 10.17
N GLN A 197 -19.81 -5.32 9.97
CA GLN A 197 -19.76 -4.26 10.97
C GLN A 197 -20.69 -4.55 12.17
N GLU A 198 -21.91 -5.04 11.92
CA GLU A 198 -22.83 -5.44 12.97
C GLU A 198 -22.32 -6.62 13.83
N ALA A 199 -21.46 -7.47 13.26
CA ALA A 199 -20.86 -8.61 13.98
C ALA A 199 -19.62 -8.20 14.80
N GLY A 200 -18.96 -7.09 14.49
CA GLY A 200 -17.77 -6.58 15.19
C GLY A 200 -18.07 -5.76 16.45
N ASP A 201 -19.22 -5.09 16.51
CA ASP A 201 -19.65 -4.27 17.65
C ASP A 201 -20.30 -5.10 18.80
N GLY A 202 -20.37 -6.41 18.68
CA GLY A 202 -21.03 -7.34 19.60
C GLY A 202 -20.09 -8.12 20.54
N THR A 203 -18.81 -7.74 20.68
CA THR A 203 -17.87 -8.45 21.59
C THR A 203 -17.14 -7.51 22.54
#